data_84fbea7c1eb20a08ebf291739d83cc82
#
_entry.id   84fbea7c1eb20a08ebf291739d83cc82
#
_cell.length_a   1.000
_cell.length_b   1.000
_cell.length_c   1.000
_cell.angle_alpha   90.00
_cell.angle_beta   90.00
_cell.angle_gamma   90.00
#
_symmetry.space_group_name_H-M   'P 1'
#
loop_
_entity.id
_entity.type
_entity.pdbx_description
1 polymer ?
#
loop_
_entity_poly.entity_id
_entity_poly.type
_entity_poly.pdbx_seq_one_letter_code
_entity_poly.pdbx_strand_id
1 'polypeptide(L)'
;MPDPPPVPDPAPRPNPAGLVVLRGGPPGLSPLHRIPEAQPAPSRVVITFYGRHQHFERTRRTESVRDVQLPVFQWTYSTAVAE
;
A
#
# COMPACT_ATOMS: atom_id res chain seq x y z
N MET A 1 -35.78 18.74 -18.07
CA MET A 1 -34.58 18.00 -18.42
C MET A 1 -33.96 17.49 -17.14
N PRO A 2 -33.98 16.19 -16.94
CA PRO A 2 -33.44 15.68 -15.71
C PRO A 2 -31.93 15.94 -15.67
N ASP A 3 -31.46 16.34 -14.52
CA ASP A 3 -30.03 16.50 -14.34
C ASP A 3 -29.34 15.18 -14.59
N PRO A 4 -28.18 15.18 -15.24
CA PRO A 4 -27.44 13.95 -15.39
C PRO A 4 -27.17 13.39 -13.98
N PRO A 5 -27.23 12.09 -13.80
CA PRO A 5 -26.91 11.52 -12.51
C PRO A 5 -25.55 12.03 -12.10
N PRO A 6 -25.36 12.36 -10.81
CA PRO A 6 -24.05 12.78 -10.38
C PRO A 6 -23.05 11.72 -10.80
N VAL A 7 -22.05 12.17 -11.52
CA VAL A 7 -20.94 11.28 -11.85
C VAL A 7 -20.50 10.73 -10.50
N PRO A 8 -20.56 9.42 -10.29
CA PRO A 8 -20.02 8.90 -9.05
C PRO A 8 -18.62 9.44 -8.93
N ASP A 9 -18.29 9.99 -7.78
CA ASP A 9 -16.94 10.37 -7.52
C ASP A 9 -16.07 9.29 -8.11
N PRO A 10 -15.11 9.66 -8.96
CA PRO A 10 -14.26 8.64 -9.50
C PRO A 10 -13.79 7.82 -8.32
N ALA A 11 -14.23 6.58 -8.27
CA ALA A 11 -13.69 5.65 -7.32
C ALA A 11 -12.21 5.95 -7.29
N PRO A 12 -11.60 6.04 -6.09
CA PRO A 12 -10.18 6.31 -6.01
C PRO A 12 -9.52 5.48 -7.10
N ARG A 13 -8.88 6.17 -8.00
CA ARG A 13 -8.30 5.51 -9.17
C ARG A 13 -7.60 4.28 -8.70
N PRO A 14 -7.91 3.12 -9.27
CA PRO A 14 -7.15 1.95 -8.92
C PRO A 14 -5.70 2.34 -9.07
N ASN A 15 -4.93 2.05 -8.07
CA ASN A 15 -3.53 2.36 -8.05
C ASN A 15 -2.85 1.69 -9.26
N PRO A 16 -2.64 2.38 -10.37
CA PRO A 16 -2.21 1.74 -11.61
C PRO A 16 -0.80 1.19 -11.53
N ALA A 17 -0.05 1.63 -10.54
CA ALA A 17 1.33 1.22 -10.40
C ALA A 17 1.52 0.20 -9.27
N GLY A 18 0.45 -0.20 -8.60
CA GLY A 18 0.56 -1.12 -7.48
C GLY A 18 1.27 -0.51 -6.28
N LEU A 19 1.23 0.81 -6.14
CA LEU A 19 1.90 1.48 -5.04
C LEU A 19 1.13 1.34 -3.75
N VAL A 20 1.87 1.22 -2.65
CA VAL A 20 1.30 1.18 -1.30
C VAL A 20 2.13 2.08 -0.41
N VAL A 21 1.53 2.50 0.70
CA VAL A 21 2.21 3.31 1.71
C VAL A 21 2.57 2.40 2.87
N LEU A 22 3.82 2.44 3.29
CA LEU A 22 4.32 1.65 4.42
C LEU A 22 4.54 2.58 5.59
N ARG A 23 4.00 2.24 6.74
CA ARG A 23 4.14 3.04 7.96
C ARG A 23 4.70 2.19 9.09
N GLY A 24 5.46 2.81 9.96
CA GLY A 24 5.99 2.15 11.14
C GLY A 24 7.20 1.27 10.89
N GLY A 25 7.71 1.23 9.68
CA GLY A 25 8.87 0.43 9.35
C GLY A 25 10.17 1.05 9.86
N PRO A 26 11.30 0.36 9.63
CA PRO A 26 12.59 0.86 10.08
C PRO A 26 12.99 2.14 9.37
N PRO A 27 13.81 2.97 9.99
CA PRO A 27 14.30 4.19 9.35
C PRO A 27 15.11 3.82 8.11
N GLY A 28 14.99 4.65 7.08
CA GLY A 28 15.67 4.41 5.82
C GLY A 28 14.86 3.61 4.81
N LEU A 29 13.80 2.94 5.25
CA LEU A 29 12.91 2.25 4.33
C LEU A 29 11.94 3.26 3.73
N SER A 30 11.85 3.28 2.40
CA SER A 30 10.93 4.19 1.73
C SER A 30 9.48 3.92 2.12
N PRO A 31 8.70 4.98 2.40
CA PRO A 31 7.29 4.79 2.70
C PRO A 31 6.45 4.40 1.49
N LEU A 32 6.97 4.56 0.30
CA LEU A 32 6.28 4.16 -0.91
C LEU A 32 6.92 2.90 -1.45
N HIS A 33 6.10 1.89 -1.71
CA HIS A 33 6.59 0.64 -2.24
C HIS A 33 5.65 0.15 -3.34
N ARG A 34 6.23 -0.48 -4.35
CA ARG A 34 5.44 -1.06 -5.43
C ARG A 34 5.31 -2.55 -5.21
N ILE A 35 4.07 -3.01 -5.20
CA ILE A 35 3.79 -4.44 -5.15
C ILE A 35 3.58 -4.90 -6.58
N PRO A 36 4.32 -5.92 -7.05
CA PRO A 36 4.04 -6.48 -8.36
C PRO A 36 2.60 -7.00 -8.40
N GLU A 37 2.02 -6.97 -9.57
CA GLU A 37 0.62 -7.28 -9.74
C GLU A 37 0.15 -8.45 -8.91
N ALA A 38 -0.70 -8.15 -7.95
CA ALA A 38 -1.38 -9.18 -7.19
C ALA A 38 -2.85 -8.88 -7.31
N GLN A 39 -3.59 -9.83 -7.78
CA GLN A 39 -5.03 -9.74 -7.88
C GLN A 39 -5.63 -10.92 -7.13
N PRO A 40 -6.30 -10.70 -6.02
CA PRO A 40 -6.58 -9.43 -5.36
C PRO A 40 -5.38 -8.86 -4.62
N ALA A 41 -5.50 -7.60 -4.18
CA ALA A 41 -4.43 -6.96 -3.44
C ALA A 41 -4.10 -7.78 -2.19
N PRO A 42 -2.82 -7.99 -1.90
CA PRO A 42 -2.44 -8.80 -0.75
C PRO A 42 -2.83 -8.11 0.55
N SER A 43 -3.08 -8.91 1.58
CA SER A 43 -3.33 -8.38 2.92
C SER A 43 -2.03 -8.17 3.68
N ARG A 44 -0.93 -8.70 3.17
CA ARG A 44 0.39 -8.58 3.78
C ARG A 44 1.42 -8.27 2.73
N VAL A 45 2.42 -7.51 3.15
CA VAL A 45 3.57 -7.20 2.33
C VAL A 45 4.81 -7.54 3.14
N VAL A 46 5.75 -8.23 2.53
CA VAL A 46 7.03 -8.55 3.16
C VAL A 46 8.12 -7.93 2.31
N ILE A 47 8.97 -7.13 2.96
CA ILE A 47 10.05 -6.44 2.27
C ILE A 47 11.35 -6.82 2.94
N THR A 48 12.31 -7.29 2.16
CA THR A 48 13.65 -7.58 2.68
C THR A 48 14.42 -6.27 2.76
N PHE A 49 14.89 -5.96 3.96
CA PHE A 49 15.61 -4.72 4.22
C PHE A 49 16.69 -4.98 5.28
N TYR A 50 17.93 -4.76 4.91
CA TYR A 50 19.11 -5.02 5.76
C TYR A 50 19.13 -6.44 6.34
N GLY A 51 18.89 -7.43 5.48
CA GLY A 51 18.96 -8.83 5.89
C GLY A 51 17.83 -9.29 6.79
N ARG A 52 16.74 -8.54 6.85
CA ARG A 52 15.57 -8.91 7.62
C ARG A 52 14.31 -8.75 6.77
N HIS A 53 13.35 -9.62 7.04
CA HIS A 53 12.04 -9.51 6.42
C HIS A 53 11.19 -8.57 7.27
N GLN A 54 10.77 -7.46 6.68
CA GLN A 54 9.90 -6.50 7.33
C GLN A 54 8.47 -6.83 6.95
N HIS A 55 7.65 -7.16 7.93
CA HIS A 55 6.26 -7.59 7.71
C HIS A 55 5.31 -6.43 7.92
N PHE A 56 4.47 -6.18 6.94
CA PHE A 56 3.46 -5.12 6.99
C PHE A 56 2.09 -5.74 6.74
N GLU A 57 1.10 -5.27 7.46
CA GLU A 57 -0.28 -5.72 7.28
C GLU A 57 -1.14 -4.58 6.77
N ARG A 58 -2.05 -4.90 5.88
CA ARG A 58 -2.96 -3.92 5.34
C ARG A 58 -3.88 -3.40 6.42
N THR A 59 -4.01 -2.08 6.49
CA THR A 59 -4.95 -1.43 7.39
C THR A 59 -6.17 -1.01 6.59
N ARG A 60 -7.15 -0.43 7.27
CA ARG A 60 -8.31 0.13 6.60
C ARG A 60 -8.05 1.58 6.18
N ARG A 61 -6.86 2.08 6.45
CA ARG A 61 -6.51 3.45 6.12
C ARG A 61 -6.01 3.55 4.70
N THR A 62 -6.21 4.70 4.12
CA THR A 62 -5.63 5.06 2.85
C THR A 62 -4.97 6.42 3.02
N GLU A 63 -3.99 6.70 2.19
CA GLU A 63 -3.37 8.01 2.15
C GLU A 63 -3.42 8.54 0.73
N SER A 64 -3.66 9.83 0.61
CA SER A 64 -3.68 10.48 -0.68
C SER A 64 -2.26 10.93 -1.03
N VAL A 65 -1.76 10.43 -2.14
CA VAL A 65 -0.45 10.81 -2.65
C VAL A 65 -0.66 11.24 -4.08
N ARG A 66 -0.43 12.53 -4.36
CA ARG A 66 -0.64 13.10 -5.70
C ARG A 66 -2.02 12.75 -6.25
N ASP A 67 -3.04 12.96 -5.43
CA ASP A 67 -4.44 12.71 -5.79
C ASP A 67 -4.79 11.25 -6.03
N VAL A 68 -3.92 10.34 -5.65
CA VAL A 68 -4.20 8.91 -5.73
C VAL A 68 -4.31 8.36 -4.32
N GLN A 69 -5.40 7.62 -4.06
CA GLN A 69 -5.59 6.98 -2.76
C GLN A 69 -4.82 5.68 -2.74
N LEU A 70 -3.85 5.58 -1.85
CA LEU A 70 -3.03 4.39 -1.71
C LEU A 70 -3.38 3.66 -0.42
N PRO A 71 -3.42 2.33 -0.45
CA PRO A 71 -3.63 1.58 0.80
C PRO A 71 -2.43 1.74 1.71
N VAL A 72 -2.70 1.83 3.00
CA VAL A 72 -1.66 1.95 4.02
C VAL A 72 -1.43 0.58 4.65
N PHE A 73 -0.17 0.15 4.64
CA PHE A 73 0.26 -1.05 5.31
C PHE A 73 1.07 -0.66 6.53
N GLN A 74 0.74 -1.25 7.66
CA GLN A 74 1.39 -0.95 8.94
C GLN A 74 2.39 -2.05 9.28
N TRP A 75 3.59 -1.63 9.66
CA TRP A 75 4.62 -2.56 10.11
C TRP A 75 4.13 -3.31 11.35
N THR A 76 4.36 -4.60 11.38
CA THR A 76 3.97 -5.46 12.50
C THR A 76 5.18 -6.06 13.19
N TYR A 77 6.08 -6.67 12.45
CA TYR A 77 7.28 -7.27 13.03
C TYR A 77 8.31 -7.54 11.94
N SER A 78 9.51 -7.92 12.35
CA SER A 78 10.53 -8.33 11.41
C SER A 78 11.09 -9.68 11.81
N THR A 79 11.58 -10.42 10.81
CA THR A 79 12.20 -11.72 11.03
C THR A 79 13.54 -11.75 10.32
N ALA A 80 14.46 -12.54 10.84
CA ALA A 80 15.75 -12.70 10.19
C ALA A 80 15.56 -13.49 8.89
N VAL A 81 16.34 -13.10 7.89
CA VAL A 81 16.37 -13.87 6.65
C VAL A 81 17.05 -15.19 6.95
N ALA A 82 16.36 -16.29 6.69
CA ALA A 82 16.95 -17.61 6.86
C ALA A 82 17.97 -17.85 5.77
N GLU A 83 19.15 -18.24 6.13
CA GLU A 83 20.18 -18.61 5.17
C GLU A 83 20.20 -20.11 4.98
#